data_fc2a93bdcd2d57cb9ccb78181106d90c
#
_entry.id   fc2a93bdcd2d57cb9ccb78181106d90c
#
_cell.length_a   1.000
_cell.length_b   1.000
_cell.length_c   1.000
_cell.angle_alpha   90.00
_cell.angle_beta   90.00
_cell.angle_gamma   90.00
#
_symmetry.space_group_name_H-M   'P 1'
#
loop_
_entity.id
_entity.type
_entity.pdbx_description
1 polymer ?
#
loop_
_entity_poly.entity_id
_entity_poly.type
_entity_poly.pdbx_seq_one_letter_code
_entity_poly.pdbx_strand_id
1 'polypeptide(L)'
;MNTSLNDEEKAHLLKLLSDRWWRICNLYWIQGVKVLPNGNTETVKMKFRPTAIQTKFFHSLHERNIVLKARQVQISTICAIIALDVALFNKDMICGITDMTDDKAKKKLAVVKFAYDHLDDTDDPKTAWVGKAIKDSRTLRFNNAHEMYFSNDSRIWASDTVRGGNCNYLWVSEFGYIAANNPDKASEILSGGVNAVHAGQMMIFEGTHEGGRFGKNYELIRLAQQSKYPLKPKDWKLHFFGWHDHPEYEMPLTEPLVLTIKQDQYFHEIEMWAKKKLTDGQKNWYVEHAKTPGVDMPRQFPGYPEEALAAQTEGAIFGEQMALLRARGRIKDLVCDPVSQLYTFWDIGQSDYTAIWLVQFVGTDFWAIDYECANGRTPAQYVAKMTEWERQYQK
;
A
#
# COMPACT_ATOMS: atom_id res chain seq x y z
N MET A 1 -35.39 25.25 -14.43
CA MET A 1 -35.88 25.95 -13.23
C MET A 1 -34.69 26.61 -12.54
N ASN A 2 -34.59 27.93 -12.62
CA ASN A 2 -33.58 28.70 -11.90
C ASN A 2 -34.02 28.78 -10.42
N THR A 3 -33.69 27.81 -9.64
CA THR A 3 -33.82 27.92 -8.18
C THR A 3 -32.61 28.70 -7.67
N SER A 4 -32.75 30.04 -7.67
CA SER A 4 -31.80 30.86 -6.91
C SER A 4 -31.99 30.56 -5.44
N LEU A 5 -30.97 29.92 -4.85
CA LEU A 5 -30.92 29.71 -3.39
C LEU A 5 -31.05 31.03 -2.68
N ASN A 6 -31.81 31.07 -1.60
CA ASN A 6 -31.80 32.19 -0.69
C ASN A 6 -30.47 32.27 0.10
N ASP A 7 -30.25 33.36 0.85
CA ASP A 7 -28.95 33.56 1.47
C ASP A 7 -28.70 32.60 2.65
N GLU A 8 -29.73 32.10 3.32
CA GLU A 8 -29.61 31.06 4.34
C GLU A 8 -29.19 29.71 3.74
N GLU A 9 -29.80 29.34 2.61
CA GLU A 9 -29.45 28.11 1.88
C GLU A 9 -28.01 28.16 1.38
N LYS A 10 -27.57 29.33 0.87
CA LYS A 10 -26.17 29.55 0.45
C LYS A 10 -25.22 29.44 1.63
N ALA A 11 -25.53 30.08 2.77
CA ALA A 11 -24.70 30.02 3.96
C ALA A 11 -24.61 28.58 4.50
N HIS A 12 -25.74 27.88 4.54
CA HIS A 12 -25.77 26.47 4.95
C HIS A 12 -24.90 25.59 4.05
N LEU A 13 -25.00 25.77 2.74
CA LEU A 13 -24.19 25.02 1.78
C LEU A 13 -22.70 25.33 1.90
N LEU A 14 -22.31 26.60 2.05
CA LEU A 14 -20.92 26.97 2.27
C LEU A 14 -20.35 26.28 3.53
N LYS A 15 -21.17 26.16 4.58
CA LYS A 15 -20.81 25.40 5.78
C LYS A 15 -20.60 23.92 5.47
N LEU A 16 -21.50 23.29 4.70
CA LEU A 16 -21.34 21.89 4.27
C LEU A 16 -20.11 21.70 3.40
N LEU A 17 -19.86 22.60 2.47
CA LEU A 17 -18.67 22.57 1.60
C LEU A 17 -17.36 22.81 2.35
N SER A 18 -17.38 23.40 3.53
CA SER A 18 -16.18 23.49 4.38
C SER A 18 -15.80 22.15 5.02
N ASP A 19 -16.75 21.24 5.18
CA ASP A 19 -16.53 19.90 5.70
C ASP A 19 -16.03 18.96 4.57
N ARG A 20 -14.76 18.56 4.66
CA ARG A 20 -14.14 17.65 3.68
C ARG A 20 -14.84 16.29 3.63
N TRP A 21 -15.25 15.75 4.76
CA TRP A 21 -15.93 14.46 4.79
C TRP A 21 -17.29 14.52 4.12
N TRP A 22 -18.04 15.60 4.35
CA TRP A 22 -19.30 15.83 3.65
C TRP A 22 -19.09 15.87 2.13
N ARG A 23 -18.07 16.60 1.65
CA ARG A 23 -17.75 16.68 0.21
C ARG A 23 -17.47 15.31 -0.38
N ILE A 24 -16.60 14.52 0.29
CA ILE A 24 -16.24 13.17 -0.14
C ILE A 24 -17.49 12.28 -0.24
N CYS A 25 -18.41 12.37 0.71
CA CYS A 25 -19.62 11.57 0.71
C CYS A 25 -20.69 12.02 -0.31
N ASN A 26 -20.65 13.29 -0.78
CA ASN A 26 -21.80 13.85 -1.49
C ASN A 26 -21.49 14.38 -2.89
N LEU A 27 -20.25 14.72 -3.23
CA LEU A 27 -19.97 15.40 -4.52
C LEU A 27 -19.56 14.45 -5.64
N TYR A 28 -18.83 13.38 -5.35
CA TYR A 28 -18.09 12.64 -6.35
C TYR A 28 -18.84 11.43 -6.89
N TRP A 29 -18.53 11.09 -8.15
CA TRP A 29 -19.01 9.92 -8.86
C TRP A 29 -17.84 9.00 -9.19
N ILE A 30 -18.12 7.71 -9.28
CA ILE A 30 -17.14 6.69 -9.65
C ILE A 30 -17.74 5.71 -10.67
N GLN A 31 -16.86 4.99 -11.35
CA GLN A 31 -17.25 3.78 -12.04
C GLN A 31 -17.29 2.63 -11.04
N GLY A 32 -18.41 1.94 -10.99
CA GLY A 32 -18.62 0.74 -10.21
C GLY A 32 -19.00 -0.43 -11.09
N VAL A 33 -19.09 -1.61 -10.50
CA VAL A 33 -19.56 -2.82 -11.16
C VAL A 33 -20.90 -3.20 -10.55
N LYS A 34 -21.91 -3.41 -11.39
CA LYS A 34 -23.21 -3.93 -11.01
C LYS A 34 -23.36 -5.37 -11.49
N VAL A 35 -23.71 -6.27 -10.59
CA VAL A 35 -24.05 -7.63 -10.94
C VAL A 35 -25.51 -7.66 -11.39
N LEU A 36 -25.74 -8.15 -12.59
CA LEU A 36 -27.07 -8.30 -13.17
C LEU A 36 -27.75 -9.61 -12.70
N PRO A 37 -29.08 -9.75 -12.79
CA PRO A 37 -29.79 -10.97 -12.37
C PRO A 37 -29.33 -12.24 -13.08
N ASN A 38 -28.74 -12.13 -14.27
CA ASN A 38 -28.18 -13.26 -15.03
C ASN A 38 -26.73 -13.61 -14.63
N GLY A 39 -26.18 -12.99 -13.60
CA GLY A 39 -24.79 -13.19 -13.14
C GLY A 39 -23.74 -12.40 -13.94
N ASN A 40 -24.11 -11.73 -15.02
CA ASN A 40 -23.19 -10.87 -15.77
C ASN A 40 -22.87 -9.58 -14.98
N THR A 41 -21.75 -8.96 -15.29
CA THR A 41 -21.34 -7.67 -14.69
C THR A 41 -21.42 -6.56 -15.73
N GLU A 42 -21.88 -5.40 -15.27
CA GLU A 42 -21.92 -4.17 -16.06
C GLU A 42 -21.19 -3.06 -15.34
N THR A 43 -20.37 -2.29 -16.07
CA THR A 43 -19.75 -1.08 -15.52
C THR A 43 -20.79 0.04 -15.51
N VAL A 44 -21.06 0.57 -14.33
CA VAL A 44 -22.05 1.61 -14.13
C VAL A 44 -21.44 2.84 -13.47
N LYS A 45 -21.95 4.01 -13.82
CA LYS A 45 -21.71 5.24 -13.07
C LYS A 45 -22.55 5.20 -11.80
N MET A 46 -21.90 5.49 -10.68
CA MET A 46 -22.59 5.53 -9.39
C MET A 46 -22.01 6.62 -8.47
N LYS A 47 -22.83 7.13 -7.57
CA LYS A 47 -22.39 8.10 -6.56
C LYS A 47 -21.38 7.43 -5.64
N PHE A 48 -20.25 8.07 -5.40
CA PHE A 48 -19.29 7.57 -4.43
C PHE A 48 -19.88 7.62 -3.03
N ARG A 49 -19.95 6.47 -2.40
CA ARG A 49 -20.35 6.30 -1.01
C ARG A 49 -19.24 5.50 -0.31
N PRO A 50 -18.48 6.13 0.61
CA PRO A 50 -17.40 5.44 1.28
C PRO A 50 -17.89 4.19 2.03
N THR A 51 -17.18 3.09 1.84
CA THR A 51 -17.39 1.86 2.62
C THR A 51 -16.97 2.07 4.09
N ALA A 52 -17.31 1.12 4.98
CA ALA A 52 -16.87 1.17 6.38
C ALA A 52 -15.32 1.23 6.50
N ILE A 53 -14.60 0.49 5.64
CA ILE A 53 -13.14 0.50 5.56
C ILE A 53 -12.63 1.89 5.18
N GLN A 54 -13.18 2.48 4.13
CA GLN A 54 -12.79 3.80 3.64
C GLN A 54 -13.12 4.90 4.66
N THR A 55 -14.25 4.79 5.35
CA THR A 55 -14.66 5.70 6.44
C THR A 55 -13.64 5.62 7.59
N LYS A 56 -13.32 4.41 8.06
CA LYS A 56 -12.32 4.18 9.11
C LYS A 56 -10.95 4.73 8.70
N PHE A 57 -10.53 4.48 7.45
CA PHE A 57 -9.28 5.00 6.91
C PHE A 57 -9.25 6.52 6.93
N PHE A 58 -10.26 7.18 6.35
CA PHE A 58 -10.32 8.63 6.26
C PHE A 58 -10.24 9.32 7.63
N HIS A 59 -11.04 8.89 8.60
CA HIS A 59 -11.06 9.48 9.94
C HIS A 59 -9.80 9.14 10.77
N SER A 60 -8.98 8.22 10.32
CA SER A 60 -7.73 7.84 10.97
C SER A 60 -6.50 8.35 10.24
N LEU A 61 -6.62 9.15 9.17
CA LEU A 61 -5.49 9.69 8.42
C LEU A 61 -4.52 10.47 9.30
N HIS A 62 -3.25 10.38 8.96
CA HIS A 62 -2.13 11.12 9.52
C HIS A 62 -1.33 11.77 8.38
N GLU A 63 -0.30 12.56 8.68
CA GLU A 63 0.56 13.14 7.64
C GLU A 63 1.29 12.06 6.83
N ARG A 64 1.74 10.99 7.47
CA ARG A 64 2.41 9.84 6.82
C ARG A 64 1.68 8.55 7.12
N ASN A 65 1.18 7.92 6.09
CA ASN A 65 0.35 6.72 6.18
C ASN A 65 0.97 5.58 5.39
N ILE A 66 1.10 4.41 6.02
CA ILE A 66 1.35 3.14 5.34
C ILE A 66 0.13 2.24 5.52
N VAL A 67 -0.43 1.77 4.42
CA VAL A 67 -1.63 0.93 4.40
C VAL A 67 -1.27 -0.48 3.94
N LEU A 68 -1.30 -1.41 4.87
CA LEU A 68 -1.21 -2.83 4.62
C LEU A 68 -2.63 -3.41 4.54
N LYS A 69 -2.97 -4.04 3.45
CA LYS A 69 -4.36 -4.42 3.19
C LYS A 69 -4.50 -5.74 2.44
N ALA A 70 -5.62 -6.41 2.63
CA ALA A 70 -6.08 -7.45 1.73
C ALA A 70 -6.40 -6.86 0.33
N ARG A 71 -6.46 -7.72 -0.67
CA ARG A 71 -6.88 -7.32 -2.02
C ARG A 71 -8.30 -6.76 -2.01
N GLN A 72 -8.59 -5.90 -2.99
CA GLN A 72 -9.92 -5.35 -3.34
C GLN A 72 -10.67 -4.57 -2.24
N VAL A 73 -10.01 -4.17 -1.15
CA VAL A 73 -10.63 -3.35 -0.09
C VAL A 73 -10.83 -1.86 -0.47
N GLN A 74 -10.69 -1.53 -1.75
CA GLN A 74 -11.06 -0.26 -2.39
C GLN A 74 -10.40 1.01 -1.81
N ILE A 75 -9.26 0.90 -1.12
CA ILE A 75 -8.51 2.06 -0.59
C ILE A 75 -8.05 2.99 -1.72
N SER A 76 -7.64 2.45 -2.86
CA SER A 76 -7.18 3.26 -3.99
C SER A 76 -8.25 4.24 -4.50
N THR A 77 -9.54 3.87 -4.43
CA THR A 77 -10.64 4.76 -4.85
C THR A 77 -10.74 5.99 -3.95
N ILE A 78 -10.73 5.81 -2.63
CA ILE A 78 -10.80 6.96 -1.72
C ILE A 78 -9.53 7.83 -1.81
N CYS A 79 -8.35 7.25 -2.06
CA CYS A 79 -7.12 8.01 -2.30
C CYS A 79 -7.25 8.91 -3.54
N ALA A 80 -7.83 8.40 -4.63
CA ALA A 80 -8.09 9.18 -5.85
C ALA A 80 -9.08 10.34 -5.59
N ILE A 81 -10.16 10.09 -4.86
CA ILE A 81 -11.14 11.12 -4.48
C ILE A 81 -10.52 12.17 -3.56
N ILE A 82 -9.68 11.77 -2.60
CA ILE A 82 -8.94 12.70 -1.74
C ILE A 82 -8.01 13.60 -2.57
N ALA A 83 -7.29 13.06 -3.57
CA ALA A 83 -6.42 13.85 -4.44
C ALA A 83 -7.21 14.93 -5.18
N LEU A 84 -8.38 14.58 -5.72
CA LEU A 84 -9.27 15.53 -6.40
C LEU A 84 -9.80 16.61 -5.43
N ASP A 85 -10.27 16.20 -4.25
CA ASP A 85 -10.79 17.11 -3.25
C ASP A 85 -9.73 18.12 -2.77
N VAL A 86 -8.48 17.66 -2.56
CA VAL A 86 -7.35 18.54 -2.22
C VAL A 86 -7.14 19.58 -3.32
N ALA A 87 -7.10 19.18 -4.58
CA ALA A 87 -6.84 20.08 -5.69
C ALA A 87 -7.96 21.08 -5.95
N LEU A 88 -9.22 20.67 -5.77
CA LEU A 88 -10.39 21.52 -6.04
C LEU A 88 -10.65 22.55 -4.95
N PHE A 89 -10.50 22.17 -3.68
CA PHE A 89 -10.90 22.99 -2.54
C PHE A 89 -9.77 23.80 -1.89
N ASN A 90 -8.55 23.68 -2.40
CA ASN A 90 -7.42 24.51 -1.99
C ASN A 90 -6.77 25.14 -3.23
N LYS A 91 -5.91 26.14 -3.01
CA LYS A 91 -5.17 26.82 -4.06
C LYS A 91 -3.71 26.34 -4.07
N ASP A 92 -3.08 26.33 -5.24
CA ASP A 92 -1.65 26.00 -5.42
C ASP A 92 -1.26 24.60 -4.92
N MET A 93 -2.17 23.62 -4.97
CA MET A 93 -1.91 22.26 -4.51
C MET A 93 -1.28 21.39 -5.59
N ILE A 94 -0.24 20.66 -5.23
CA ILE A 94 0.40 19.66 -6.08
C ILE A 94 0.11 18.29 -5.50
N CYS A 95 -0.65 17.47 -6.25
CA CYS A 95 -1.00 16.10 -5.89
C CYS A 95 -0.27 15.13 -6.80
N GLY A 96 0.47 14.19 -6.23
CA GLY A 96 1.18 13.14 -6.96
C GLY A 96 0.51 11.79 -6.81
N ILE A 97 0.41 11.05 -7.91
CA ILE A 97 -0.05 9.67 -7.96
C ILE A 97 1.05 8.81 -8.56
N THR A 98 1.55 7.85 -7.81
CA THR A 98 2.61 6.94 -8.26
C THR A 98 2.14 5.50 -8.16
N ASP A 99 2.48 4.68 -9.15
CA ASP A 99 2.17 3.25 -9.18
C ASP A 99 3.38 2.47 -9.77
N MET A 100 3.31 1.14 -9.78
CA MET A 100 4.38 0.25 -10.25
C MET A 100 4.82 0.53 -11.70
N THR A 101 3.89 0.97 -12.54
CA THR A 101 4.14 1.36 -13.94
C THR A 101 3.40 2.65 -14.28
N ASP A 102 3.90 3.35 -15.28
CA ASP A 102 3.29 4.57 -15.80
C ASP A 102 1.83 4.36 -16.26
N ASP A 103 1.53 3.24 -16.92
CA ASP A 103 0.17 2.90 -17.34
C ASP A 103 -0.78 2.65 -16.17
N LYS A 104 -0.29 2.07 -15.06
CA LYS A 104 -1.09 1.89 -13.84
C LYS A 104 -1.33 3.22 -13.14
N ALA A 105 -0.33 4.09 -13.08
CA ALA A 105 -0.50 5.46 -12.55
C ALA A 105 -1.54 6.25 -13.36
N LYS A 106 -1.50 6.19 -14.72
CA LYS A 106 -2.52 6.79 -15.58
C LYS A 106 -3.93 6.26 -15.30
N LYS A 107 -4.08 4.95 -15.09
CA LYS A 107 -5.37 4.36 -14.73
C LYS A 107 -5.90 4.90 -13.39
N LYS A 108 -5.03 5.18 -12.42
CA LYS A 108 -5.43 5.86 -11.17
C LYS A 108 -5.88 7.30 -11.42
N LEU A 109 -5.16 8.04 -12.26
CA LEU A 109 -5.56 9.39 -12.66
C LEU A 109 -6.89 9.37 -13.45
N ALA A 110 -7.18 8.33 -14.21
CA ALA A 110 -8.46 8.20 -14.92
C ALA A 110 -9.66 8.14 -13.95
N VAL A 111 -9.50 7.55 -12.76
CA VAL A 111 -10.53 7.57 -11.70
C VAL A 111 -10.78 9.01 -11.22
N VAL A 112 -9.70 9.78 -11.03
CA VAL A 112 -9.79 11.21 -10.65
C VAL A 112 -10.51 12.03 -11.71
N LYS A 113 -10.16 11.80 -12.99
CA LYS A 113 -10.80 12.47 -14.13
C LYS A 113 -12.28 12.15 -14.22
N PHE A 114 -12.62 10.88 -14.11
CA PHE A 114 -14.01 10.45 -14.11
C PHE A 114 -14.81 11.16 -13.02
N ALA A 115 -14.27 11.25 -11.80
CA ALA A 115 -14.93 11.94 -10.70
C ALA A 115 -15.09 13.44 -10.95
N TYR A 116 -14.10 14.10 -11.57
CA TYR A 116 -14.20 15.51 -11.97
C TYR A 116 -15.20 15.73 -13.11
N ASP A 117 -15.17 14.89 -14.14
CA ASP A 117 -16.03 15.02 -15.32
C ASP A 117 -17.53 14.93 -14.97
N HIS A 118 -17.85 14.16 -13.93
CA HIS A 118 -19.22 13.93 -13.45
C HIS A 118 -19.64 14.76 -12.24
N LEU A 119 -18.87 15.78 -11.82
CA LEU A 119 -19.23 16.64 -10.68
C LEU A 119 -20.59 17.35 -10.84
N ASP A 120 -20.91 17.78 -12.06
CA ASP A 120 -22.13 18.48 -12.42
C ASP A 120 -23.23 17.57 -12.96
N ASP A 121 -23.16 16.29 -12.64
CA ASP A 121 -24.13 15.32 -13.12
C ASP A 121 -25.54 15.58 -12.56
N THR A 122 -26.53 15.58 -13.43
CA THR A 122 -27.92 15.91 -13.11
C THR A 122 -28.70 14.77 -12.44
N ASP A 123 -28.11 13.57 -12.35
CA ASP A 123 -28.74 12.42 -11.70
C ASP A 123 -28.93 12.64 -10.18
N ASP A 124 -28.24 13.64 -9.61
CA ASP A 124 -28.44 14.09 -8.24
C ASP A 124 -28.67 15.62 -8.19
N PRO A 125 -29.91 16.08 -8.36
CA PRO A 125 -30.24 17.51 -8.39
C PRO A 125 -29.78 18.30 -7.17
N LYS A 126 -29.63 17.66 -5.99
CA LYS A 126 -29.19 18.32 -4.76
C LYS A 126 -27.74 18.78 -4.80
N THR A 127 -26.89 18.10 -5.57
CA THR A 127 -25.47 18.39 -5.66
C THR A 127 -25.01 18.79 -7.06
N ALA A 128 -25.81 18.56 -8.10
CA ALA A 128 -25.45 18.85 -9.49
C ALA A 128 -25.08 20.32 -9.73
N TRP A 129 -25.87 21.26 -9.18
CA TRP A 129 -25.59 22.70 -9.32
C TRP A 129 -24.31 23.10 -8.56
N VAL A 130 -24.00 22.43 -7.42
CA VAL A 130 -22.74 22.63 -6.67
C VAL A 130 -21.58 22.17 -7.52
N GLY A 131 -21.70 20.98 -8.08
CA GLY A 131 -20.71 20.43 -8.99
C GLY A 131 -20.43 21.31 -10.19
N LYS A 132 -21.50 21.88 -10.78
CA LYS A 132 -21.37 22.86 -11.86
C LYS A 132 -20.62 24.13 -11.39
N ALA A 133 -20.98 24.69 -10.27
CA ALA A 133 -20.31 25.89 -9.72
C ALA A 133 -18.82 25.63 -9.43
N ILE A 134 -18.48 24.41 -8.94
CA ILE A 134 -17.09 24.00 -8.74
C ILE A 134 -16.36 23.91 -10.09
N LYS A 135 -16.91 23.25 -11.09
CA LYS A 135 -16.30 23.14 -12.43
C LYS A 135 -16.12 24.50 -13.10
N ASP A 136 -17.10 25.39 -13.00
CA ASP A 136 -17.04 26.75 -13.55
C ASP A 136 -15.92 27.58 -12.87
N SER A 137 -15.67 27.37 -11.57
CA SER A 137 -14.63 28.08 -10.80
C SER A 137 -13.27 27.35 -10.80
N ARG A 138 -13.21 26.10 -11.20
CA ARG A 138 -12.02 25.22 -11.22
C ARG A 138 -11.86 24.58 -12.60
N THR A 139 -11.83 25.40 -13.63
CA THR A 139 -11.65 24.95 -15.02
C THR A 139 -10.27 24.32 -15.22
N LEU A 140 -10.17 23.39 -16.15
CA LEU A 140 -8.90 22.79 -16.54
C LEU A 140 -8.17 23.69 -17.53
N ARG A 141 -6.96 24.13 -17.18
CA ARG A 141 -6.00 24.78 -18.10
C ARG A 141 -5.31 23.74 -18.98
N PHE A 142 -5.11 22.55 -18.42
CA PHE A 142 -4.42 21.45 -19.09
C PHE A 142 -4.96 20.10 -18.57
N ASN A 143 -5.18 19.17 -19.51
CA ASN A 143 -5.65 17.82 -19.20
C ASN A 143 -5.12 16.82 -20.22
N ASN A 144 -4.22 15.94 -19.83
CA ASN A 144 -3.70 14.86 -20.65
C ASN A 144 -3.58 13.56 -19.86
N ALA A 145 -3.01 12.51 -20.44
CA ALA A 145 -2.89 11.19 -19.81
C ALA A 145 -2.15 11.19 -18.46
N HIS A 146 -1.28 12.18 -18.22
CA HIS A 146 -0.40 12.24 -17.06
C HIS A 146 -0.75 13.35 -16.06
N GLU A 147 -1.54 14.33 -16.45
CA GLU A 147 -1.73 15.52 -15.62
C GLU A 147 -3.09 16.18 -15.83
N MET A 148 -3.62 16.72 -14.73
CA MET A 148 -4.71 17.70 -14.68
C MET A 148 -4.19 18.97 -14.04
N TYR A 149 -4.34 20.13 -14.69
CA TYR A 149 -3.94 21.45 -14.17
C TYR A 149 -5.14 22.37 -14.14
N PHE A 150 -5.47 22.89 -12.97
CA PHE A 150 -6.66 23.69 -12.71
C PHE A 150 -6.39 25.17 -12.71
N SER A 151 -7.46 25.96 -12.90
CA SER A 151 -7.41 27.43 -12.91
C SER A 151 -7.00 28.05 -11.56
N ASN A 152 -7.13 27.32 -10.45
CA ASN A 152 -6.68 27.71 -9.11
C ASN A 152 -5.21 27.35 -8.84
N ASP A 153 -4.42 27.08 -9.86
CA ASP A 153 -3.00 26.72 -9.86
C ASP A 153 -2.70 25.36 -9.21
N SER A 154 -3.74 24.59 -8.85
CA SER A 154 -3.58 23.20 -8.38
C SER A 154 -3.38 22.25 -9.55
N ARG A 155 -2.60 21.18 -9.32
CA ARG A 155 -2.34 20.14 -10.31
C ARG A 155 -2.36 18.74 -9.69
N ILE A 156 -2.77 17.76 -10.50
CA ILE A 156 -2.68 16.34 -10.14
C ILE A 156 -1.90 15.65 -11.25
N TRP A 157 -0.78 15.05 -10.91
CA TRP A 157 0.05 14.30 -11.86
C TRP A 157 0.11 12.82 -11.54
N ALA A 158 0.34 11.99 -12.57
CA ALA A 158 0.52 10.54 -12.46
C ALA A 158 1.82 10.12 -13.16
N SER A 159 2.63 9.32 -12.47
CA SER A 159 3.90 8.80 -12.97
C SER A 159 4.27 7.54 -12.21
N ASP A 160 5.16 6.74 -12.76
CA ASP A 160 5.75 5.60 -12.07
C ASP A 160 6.94 5.97 -11.16
N THR A 161 7.33 7.25 -11.13
CA THR A 161 8.37 7.80 -10.25
C THR A 161 7.86 9.04 -9.53
N VAL A 162 8.46 9.38 -8.40
CA VAL A 162 8.20 10.66 -7.72
C VAL A 162 9.03 11.74 -8.40
N ARG A 163 8.35 12.62 -9.15
CA ARG A 163 9.01 13.77 -9.80
C ARG A 163 9.47 14.78 -8.75
N GLY A 164 10.67 15.29 -8.90
CA GLY A 164 11.24 16.30 -8.01
C GLY A 164 10.35 17.54 -7.88
N GLY A 165 10.30 18.13 -6.69
CA GLY A 165 9.51 19.31 -6.38
C GLY A 165 8.62 19.11 -5.15
N ASN A 166 7.97 20.20 -4.70
CA ASN A 166 7.04 20.12 -3.57
C ASN A 166 5.76 19.37 -3.95
N CYS A 167 5.25 18.56 -3.02
CA CYS A 167 4.01 17.83 -3.16
C CYS A 167 3.18 18.00 -1.89
N ASN A 168 1.91 18.40 -2.02
CA ASN A 168 1.01 18.60 -0.90
C ASN A 168 0.23 17.32 -0.56
N TYR A 169 0.07 16.45 -1.55
CA TYR A 169 -0.52 15.14 -1.41
C TYR A 169 0.22 14.15 -2.30
N LEU A 170 0.79 13.11 -1.72
CA LEU A 170 1.44 12.04 -2.46
C LEU A 170 0.78 10.70 -2.15
N TRP A 171 0.30 10.04 -3.18
CA TRP A 171 -0.24 8.70 -3.10
C TRP A 171 0.61 7.74 -3.94
N VAL A 172 1.21 6.76 -3.27
CA VAL A 172 1.97 5.67 -3.88
C VAL A 172 1.15 4.39 -3.75
N SER A 173 0.64 3.90 -4.86
CA SER A 173 -0.16 2.68 -4.95
C SER A 173 0.74 1.47 -5.20
N GLU A 174 0.37 0.32 -4.63
CA GLU A 174 1.06 -0.97 -4.75
C GLU A 174 2.55 -0.90 -4.32
N PHE A 175 2.85 -0.11 -3.27
CA PHE A 175 4.22 0.06 -2.79
C PHE A 175 4.86 -1.26 -2.33
N GLY A 176 4.07 -2.19 -1.76
CA GLY A 176 4.55 -3.52 -1.38
C GLY A 176 5.07 -4.32 -2.56
N TYR A 177 4.36 -4.29 -3.70
CA TYR A 177 4.81 -4.91 -4.95
C TYR A 177 6.08 -4.23 -5.49
N ILE A 178 6.11 -2.90 -5.52
CA ILE A 178 7.28 -2.14 -5.99
C ILE A 178 8.51 -2.50 -5.15
N ALA A 179 8.36 -2.53 -3.82
CA ALA A 179 9.47 -2.81 -2.91
C ALA A 179 10.01 -4.25 -3.02
N ALA A 180 9.16 -5.20 -3.36
CA ALA A 180 9.56 -6.60 -3.54
C ALA A 180 10.24 -6.86 -4.89
N ASN A 181 9.76 -6.22 -5.97
CA ASN A 181 10.20 -6.53 -7.34
C ASN A 181 11.18 -5.50 -7.92
N ASN A 182 11.26 -4.30 -7.36
CA ASN A 182 12.22 -3.26 -7.76
C ASN A 182 12.67 -2.43 -6.53
N PRO A 183 13.59 -2.96 -5.71
CA PRO A 183 14.05 -2.32 -4.48
C PRO A 183 14.68 -0.93 -4.68
N ASP A 184 15.38 -0.73 -5.81
CA ASP A 184 16.01 0.56 -6.13
C ASP A 184 14.94 1.63 -6.38
N LYS A 185 13.93 1.30 -7.17
CA LYS A 185 12.78 2.16 -7.42
C LYS A 185 12.00 2.47 -6.12
N ALA A 186 11.84 1.48 -5.25
CA ALA A 186 11.21 1.69 -3.96
C ALA A 186 12.00 2.67 -3.08
N SER A 187 13.33 2.58 -3.11
CA SER A 187 14.23 3.48 -2.38
C SER A 187 14.18 4.90 -2.96
N GLU A 188 14.14 5.04 -4.28
CA GLU A 188 13.98 6.33 -4.97
C GLU A 188 12.62 6.98 -4.64
N ILE A 189 11.52 6.23 -4.74
CA ILE A 189 10.16 6.72 -4.42
C ILE A 189 10.09 7.16 -2.96
N LEU A 190 10.61 6.35 -2.04
CA LEU A 190 10.57 6.68 -0.60
C LEU A 190 11.40 7.93 -0.29
N SER A 191 12.63 8.00 -0.77
CA SER A 191 13.50 9.17 -0.55
C SER A 191 12.97 10.43 -1.24
N GLY A 192 12.50 10.30 -2.49
CA GLY A 192 11.87 11.39 -3.24
C GLY A 192 10.60 11.89 -2.57
N GLY A 193 9.71 10.98 -2.14
CA GLY A 193 8.48 11.30 -1.43
C GLY A 193 8.72 12.01 -0.10
N VAL A 194 9.63 11.48 0.72
CA VAL A 194 9.97 12.10 2.02
C VAL A 194 10.52 13.51 1.87
N ASN A 195 11.27 13.78 0.79
CA ASN A 195 11.81 15.11 0.50
C ASN A 195 10.78 16.05 -0.15
N ALA A 196 9.86 15.52 -0.96
CA ALA A 196 8.85 16.31 -1.66
C ALA A 196 7.65 16.71 -0.77
N VAL A 197 7.33 15.93 0.26
CA VAL A 197 6.16 16.16 1.14
C VAL A 197 6.61 16.73 2.47
N HIS A 198 6.36 18.03 2.66
CA HIS A 198 6.71 18.75 3.89
C HIS A 198 5.76 18.45 5.05
N ALA A 199 6.14 18.89 6.27
CA ALA A 199 5.28 18.80 7.44
C ALA A 199 3.94 19.53 7.20
N GLY A 200 2.84 18.97 7.71
CA GLY A 200 1.48 19.48 7.45
C GLY A 200 0.88 19.01 6.12
N GLN A 201 1.64 18.29 5.30
CA GLN A 201 1.18 17.71 4.04
C GLN A 201 0.97 16.20 4.19
N MET A 202 0.31 15.57 3.22
CA MET A 202 -0.13 14.17 3.34
C MET A 202 0.59 13.24 2.37
N MET A 203 1.01 12.10 2.89
CA MET A 203 1.61 11.01 2.12
C MET A 203 0.90 9.70 2.48
N ILE A 204 0.53 8.91 1.45
CA ILE A 204 -0.13 7.61 1.59
C ILE A 204 0.61 6.59 0.72
N PHE A 205 1.18 5.58 1.34
CA PHE A 205 1.74 4.41 0.67
C PHE A 205 0.80 3.24 0.94
N GLU A 206 0.31 2.55 -0.11
CA GLU A 206 -0.67 1.48 0.08
C GLU A 206 -0.39 0.28 -0.84
N GLY A 207 -0.80 -0.88 -0.40
CA GLY A 207 -0.74 -2.12 -1.18
C GLY A 207 -0.84 -3.38 -0.32
N THR A 208 -0.80 -4.53 -1.00
CA THR A 208 -0.48 -5.82 -0.38
C THR A 208 1.01 -5.88 -0.08
N HIS A 209 1.41 -6.73 0.85
CA HIS A 209 2.83 -6.97 1.12
C HIS A 209 3.31 -8.22 0.38
N GLU A 210 4.46 -8.13 -0.31
CA GLU A 210 4.98 -9.24 -1.11
C GLU A 210 6.41 -9.66 -0.74
N GLY A 211 7.12 -8.84 0.01
CA GLY A 211 8.56 -9.03 0.30
C GLY A 211 8.89 -9.96 1.47
N GLY A 212 7.89 -10.59 2.11
CA GLY A 212 8.15 -11.32 3.35
C GLY A 212 8.70 -10.40 4.44
N ARG A 213 9.69 -10.86 5.22
CA ARG A 213 10.29 -10.07 6.31
C ARG A 213 11.45 -9.18 5.86
N PHE A 214 11.43 -8.70 4.62
CA PHE A 214 12.52 -7.93 4.02
C PHE A 214 12.02 -6.76 3.17
N GLY A 215 12.95 -5.85 2.84
CA GLY A 215 12.73 -4.77 1.89
C GLY A 215 12.06 -3.54 2.50
N LYS A 216 12.02 -2.47 1.70
CA LYS A 216 11.59 -1.13 2.15
C LYS A 216 10.17 -1.08 2.69
N ASN A 217 9.26 -1.86 2.13
CA ASN A 217 7.88 -1.90 2.63
C ASN A 217 7.80 -2.55 4.02
N TYR A 218 8.53 -3.66 4.24
CA TYR A 218 8.64 -4.28 5.57
C TYR A 218 9.24 -3.31 6.59
N GLU A 219 10.38 -2.67 6.25
CA GLU A 219 11.05 -1.70 7.12
C GLU A 219 10.10 -0.57 7.52
N LEU A 220 9.34 -0.04 6.54
CA LEU A 220 8.40 1.05 6.76
C LEU A 220 7.22 0.63 7.66
N ILE A 221 6.66 -0.56 7.44
CA ILE A 221 5.60 -1.12 8.30
C ILE A 221 6.10 -1.32 9.72
N ARG A 222 7.31 -1.88 9.91
CA ARG A 222 7.90 -2.08 11.24
C ARG A 222 8.19 -0.75 11.94
N LEU A 223 8.67 0.26 11.21
CA LEU A 223 8.84 1.60 11.74
C LEU A 223 7.51 2.19 12.23
N ALA A 224 6.45 2.04 11.43
CA ALA A 224 5.11 2.51 11.81
C ALA A 224 4.54 1.77 13.03
N GLN A 225 4.79 0.46 13.16
CA GLN A 225 4.40 -0.33 14.35
C GLN A 225 5.12 0.11 15.63
N GLN A 226 6.36 0.60 15.52
CA GLN A 226 7.18 1.08 16.64
C GLN A 226 6.86 2.52 17.06
N SER A 227 6.11 3.26 16.23
CA SER A 227 5.74 4.66 16.50
C SER A 227 4.87 4.76 17.76
N LYS A 228 5.24 5.67 18.66
CA LYS A 228 4.53 5.88 19.94
C LYS A 228 3.45 6.94 19.81
N TYR A 229 2.30 6.71 20.39
CA TYR A 229 1.22 7.69 20.46
C TYR A 229 1.46 8.72 21.59
N PRO A 230 1.09 10.02 21.39
CA PRO A 230 0.57 10.60 20.14
C PRO A 230 1.64 10.68 19.04
N LEU A 231 1.25 10.41 17.79
CA LEU A 231 2.15 10.46 16.67
C LEU A 231 2.62 11.90 16.39
N LYS A 232 3.90 12.05 16.08
CA LYS A 232 4.48 13.32 15.61
C LYS A 232 4.28 13.46 14.08
N PRO A 233 4.36 14.67 13.50
CA PRO A 233 4.14 14.89 12.06
C PRO A 233 4.98 13.98 11.13
N LYS A 234 6.18 13.61 11.53
CA LYS A 234 7.07 12.75 10.73
C LYS A 234 6.94 11.25 11.03
N ASP A 235 6.14 10.86 12.01
CA ASP A 235 5.92 9.45 12.33
C ASP A 235 5.00 8.82 11.29
N TRP A 236 5.25 7.55 11.00
CA TRP A 236 4.40 6.76 10.11
C TRP A 236 3.27 6.12 10.91
N LYS A 237 2.07 6.20 10.36
CA LYS A 237 0.89 5.51 10.87
C LYS A 237 0.59 4.28 10.04
N LEU A 238 0.57 3.12 10.69
CA LEU A 238 0.11 1.89 10.06
C LEU A 238 -1.42 1.81 10.08
N HIS A 239 -2.00 1.55 8.91
CA HIS A 239 -3.38 1.14 8.75
C HIS A 239 -3.38 -0.30 8.26
N PHE A 240 -4.17 -1.15 8.90
CA PHE A 240 -4.36 -2.52 8.45
C PHE A 240 -5.84 -2.80 8.18
N PHE A 241 -6.10 -3.42 7.02
CA PHE A 241 -7.43 -3.86 6.61
C PHE A 241 -7.34 -5.31 6.14
N GLY A 242 -7.80 -6.22 6.98
CA GLY A 242 -7.83 -7.65 6.70
C GLY A 242 -8.98 -8.03 5.77
N TRP A 243 -8.95 -9.26 5.26
CA TRP A 243 -10.02 -9.78 4.42
C TRP A 243 -11.39 -9.75 5.12
N HIS A 244 -11.40 -10.00 6.41
CA HIS A 244 -12.62 -10.02 7.25
C HIS A 244 -13.25 -8.65 7.50
N ASP A 245 -12.61 -7.57 7.05
CA ASP A 245 -13.20 -6.22 7.08
C ASP A 245 -14.05 -5.95 5.84
N HIS A 246 -13.90 -6.76 4.76
CA HIS A 246 -14.65 -6.58 3.52
C HIS A 246 -16.04 -7.20 3.62
N PRO A 247 -17.12 -6.45 3.41
CA PRO A 247 -18.48 -6.96 3.59
C PRO A 247 -18.88 -8.03 2.56
N GLU A 248 -18.25 -8.06 1.40
CA GLU A 248 -18.54 -9.03 0.33
C GLU A 248 -17.73 -10.34 0.50
N TYR A 249 -16.79 -10.40 1.45
CA TYR A 249 -16.05 -11.63 1.73
C TYR A 249 -16.83 -12.50 2.71
N GLU A 250 -18.04 -12.83 2.29
CA GLU A 250 -18.99 -13.67 3.00
C GLU A 250 -19.74 -14.57 1.99
N MET A 251 -19.84 -15.84 2.27
CA MET A 251 -20.50 -16.82 1.41
C MET A 251 -21.53 -17.61 2.24
N PRO A 252 -22.80 -17.67 1.81
CA PRO A 252 -23.81 -18.49 2.49
C PRO A 252 -23.38 -19.96 2.57
N LEU A 253 -23.72 -20.60 3.68
CA LEU A 253 -23.47 -22.02 3.83
C LEU A 253 -24.56 -22.81 3.11
N THR A 254 -24.13 -23.79 2.31
CA THR A 254 -25.04 -24.82 1.72
C THR A 254 -25.12 -26.07 2.57
N GLU A 255 -24.08 -26.31 3.39
CA GLU A 255 -23.95 -27.41 4.32
C GLU A 255 -23.31 -26.92 5.63
N PRO A 256 -23.41 -27.66 6.75
CA PRO A 256 -22.73 -27.28 7.99
C PRO A 256 -21.23 -27.11 7.78
N LEU A 257 -20.66 -25.98 8.24
CA LEU A 257 -19.26 -25.69 8.11
C LEU A 257 -18.41 -26.63 8.97
N VAL A 258 -17.58 -27.44 8.32
CA VAL A 258 -16.61 -28.32 8.99
C VAL A 258 -15.21 -27.73 8.82
N LEU A 259 -14.61 -27.32 9.92
CA LEU A 259 -13.26 -26.74 9.95
C LEU A 259 -12.24 -27.78 10.36
N THR A 260 -11.07 -27.74 9.77
CA THR A 260 -9.88 -28.41 10.30
C THR A 260 -9.39 -27.70 11.56
N ILE A 261 -8.64 -28.40 12.42
CA ILE A 261 -8.03 -27.82 13.63
C ILE A 261 -7.21 -26.56 13.29
N LYS A 262 -6.46 -26.59 12.18
CA LYS A 262 -5.66 -25.44 11.72
C LYS A 262 -6.52 -24.25 11.33
N GLN A 263 -7.61 -24.47 10.63
CA GLN A 263 -8.55 -23.40 10.24
C GLN A 263 -9.25 -22.80 11.47
N ASP A 264 -9.68 -23.62 12.40
CA ASP A 264 -10.31 -23.14 13.63
C ASP A 264 -9.35 -22.30 14.47
N GLN A 265 -8.10 -22.73 14.64
CA GLN A 265 -7.04 -21.96 15.29
C GLN A 265 -6.78 -20.61 14.58
N TYR A 266 -6.67 -20.64 13.26
CA TYR A 266 -6.45 -19.43 12.46
C TYR A 266 -7.59 -18.41 12.63
N PHE A 267 -8.83 -18.84 12.55
CA PHE A 267 -9.96 -17.95 12.76
C PHE A 267 -10.04 -17.42 14.20
N HIS A 268 -9.68 -18.24 15.16
CA HIS A 268 -9.57 -17.81 16.55
C HIS A 268 -8.49 -16.71 16.73
N GLU A 269 -7.33 -16.86 16.10
CA GLU A 269 -6.27 -15.84 16.10
C GLU A 269 -6.75 -14.51 15.53
N ILE A 270 -7.48 -14.55 14.39
CA ILE A 270 -8.08 -13.34 13.81
C ILE A 270 -9.09 -12.71 14.77
N GLU A 271 -10.00 -13.52 15.33
CA GLU A 271 -11.02 -13.01 16.27
C GLU A 271 -10.39 -12.34 17.49
N MET A 272 -9.33 -12.92 18.03
CA MET A 272 -8.56 -12.35 19.14
C MET A 272 -7.87 -11.03 18.75
N TRP A 273 -7.22 -11.01 17.58
CA TRP A 273 -6.55 -9.80 17.09
C TRP A 273 -7.55 -8.68 16.76
N ALA A 274 -8.59 -9.01 16.00
CA ALA A 274 -9.62 -8.05 15.55
C ALA A 274 -10.60 -7.64 16.65
N LYS A 275 -10.62 -8.37 17.79
CA LYS A 275 -11.58 -8.21 18.90
C LYS A 275 -13.03 -8.27 18.41
N LYS A 276 -13.29 -9.12 17.42
CA LYS A 276 -14.63 -9.36 16.87
C LYS A 276 -14.79 -10.84 16.49
N LYS A 277 -16.01 -11.35 16.51
CA LYS A 277 -16.30 -12.68 15.99
C LYS A 277 -16.47 -12.66 14.49
N LEU A 278 -15.95 -13.68 13.83
CA LEU A 278 -16.21 -13.95 12.42
C LEU A 278 -17.55 -14.66 12.27
N THR A 279 -18.31 -14.32 11.22
CA THR A 279 -19.49 -15.07 10.86
C THR A 279 -19.11 -16.40 10.22
N ASP A 280 -20.01 -17.38 10.26
CA ASP A 280 -19.78 -18.65 9.57
C ASP A 280 -19.69 -18.44 8.04
N GLY A 281 -20.42 -17.46 7.51
CA GLY A 281 -20.32 -17.06 6.11
C GLY A 281 -18.93 -16.51 5.72
N GLN A 282 -18.29 -15.73 6.59
CA GLN A 282 -16.91 -15.25 6.40
C GLN A 282 -15.92 -16.42 6.44
N LYS A 283 -16.05 -17.33 7.42
CA LYS A 283 -15.19 -18.51 7.51
C LYS A 283 -15.36 -19.41 6.29
N ASN A 284 -16.60 -19.61 5.83
CA ASN A 284 -16.92 -20.38 4.63
C ASN A 284 -16.28 -19.73 3.38
N TRP A 285 -16.43 -18.42 3.21
CA TRP A 285 -15.80 -17.70 2.10
C TRP A 285 -14.27 -17.93 2.07
N TYR A 286 -13.60 -17.81 3.22
CA TYR A 286 -12.16 -18.01 3.30
C TYR A 286 -11.74 -19.43 2.90
N VAL A 287 -12.46 -20.45 3.44
CA VAL A 287 -12.17 -21.87 3.17
C VAL A 287 -12.38 -22.19 1.70
N GLU A 288 -13.48 -21.73 1.11
CA GLU A 288 -13.78 -21.97 -0.30
C GLU A 288 -12.83 -21.20 -1.22
N HIS A 289 -12.51 -19.96 -0.89
CA HIS A 289 -11.59 -19.15 -1.70
C HIS A 289 -10.17 -19.72 -1.69
N ALA A 290 -9.72 -20.30 -0.59
CA ALA A 290 -8.42 -20.95 -0.47
C ALA A 290 -8.25 -22.20 -1.37
N LYS A 291 -9.35 -22.76 -1.88
CA LYS A 291 -9.31 -23.88 -2.84
C LYS A 291 -9.00 -23.42 -4.28
N THR A 292 -9.06 -22.12 -4.54
CA THR A 292 -8.82 -21.56 -5.88
C THR A 292 -7.33 -21.66 -6.23
N PRO A 293 -6.95 -22.32 -7.35
CA PRO A 293 -5.57 -22.43 -7.77
C PRO A 293 -4.89 -21.06 -7.95
N GLY A 294 -3.67 -20.93 -7.46
CA GLY A 294 -2.87 -19.69 -7.56
C GLY A 294 -3.24 -18.60 -6.55
N VAL A 295 -4.20 -18.86 -5.62
CA VAL A 295 -4.49 -17.94 -4.53
C VAL A 295 -3.58 -18.24 -3.34
N ASP A 296 -2.80 -17.24 -2.95
CA ASP A 296 -2.00 -17.25 -1.73
C ASP A 296 -2.75 -16.45 -0.65
N MET A 297 -3.53 -17.15 0.16
CA MET A 297 -4.41 -16.52 1.16
C MET A 297 -3.63 -15.63 2.16
N PRO A 298 -2.52 -16.07 2.78
CA PRO A 298 -1.79 -15.23 3.73
C PRO A 298 -1.24 -13.94 3.11
N ARG A 299 -0.84 -13.97 1.85
CA ARG A 299 -0.29 -12.82 1.14
C ARG A 299 -1.38 -11.91 0.59
N GLN A 300 -2.39 -12.49 -0.05
CA GLN A 300 -3.41 -11.74 -0.77
C GLN A 300 -4.58 -11.31 0.13
N PHE A 301 -4.90 -12.13 1.12
CA PHE A 301 -6.02 -11.95 2.03
C PHE A 301 -5.60 -12.18 3.49
N PRO A 302 -4.62 -11.41 4.00
CA PRO A 302 -4.18 -11.57 5.38
C PRO A 302 -5.29 -11.19 6.38
N GLY A 303 -5.36 -11.92 7.49
CA GLY A 303 -6.28 -11.64 8.59
C GLY A 303 -5.71 -10.68 9.63
N TYR A 304 -4.37 -10.58 9.73
CA TYR A 304 -3.66 -9.67 10.65
C TYR A 304 -2.28 -9.30 10.09
N PRO A 305 -1.64 -8.21 10.58
CA PRO A 305 -0.40 -7.69 9.99
C PRO A 305 0.76 -8.69 9.96
N GLU A 306 0.95 -9.45 11.04
CA GLU A 306 2.05 -10.40 11.17
C GLU A 306 1.96 -11.54 10.15
N GLU A 307 0.74 -11.99 9.81
CA GLU A 307 0.51 -12.97 8.74
C GLU A 307 0.98 -12.43 7.40
N ALA A 308 0.55 -11.21 7.04
CA ALA A 308 0.96 -10.57 5.80
C ALA A 308 2.49 -10.44 5.70
N LEU A 309 3.16 -10.07 6.80
CA LEU A 309 4.60 -9.89 6.87
C LEU A 309 5.37 -11.22 6.91
N ALA A 310 4.74 -12.30 7.35
CA ALA A 310 5.35 -13.63 7.40
C ALA A 310 5.20 -14.42 6.09
N ALA A 311 4.25 -14.02 5.23
CA ALA A 311 3.98 -14.69 3.96
C ALA A 311 5.25 -14.78 3.11
N GLN A 312 5.53 -15.96 2.60
CA GLN A 312 6.73 -16.20 1.80
C GLN A 312 6.57 -15.54 0.43
N THR A 313 7.69 -15.06 -0.11
CA THR A 313 7.73 -14.58 -1.51
C THR A 313 7.55 -15.77 -2.44
N GLU A 314 6.66 -15.66 -3.41
CA GLU A 314 6.47 -16.66 -4.45
C GLU A 314 7.79 -16.90 -5.18
N GLY A 315 8.18 -18.18 -5.34
CA GLY A 315 9.48 -18.54 -5.92
C GLY A 315 10.66 -18.54 -4.93
N ALA A 316 10.46 -18.33 -3.64
CA ALA A 316 11.53 -18.48 -2.66
C ALA A 316 11.95 -19.97 -2.52
N ILE A 317 13.04 -20.35 -3.18
CA ILE A 317 13.55 -21.73 -3.22
C ILE A 317 13.79 -22.31 -1.82
N PHE A 318 14.25 -21.49 -0.88
CA PHE A 318 14.59 -21.88 0.49
C PHE A 318 13.63 -21.33 1.54
N GLY A 319 12.40 -20.95 1.16
CA GLY A 319 11.46 -20.28 2.07
C GLY A 319 11.12 -21.08 3.32
N GLU A 320 10.82 -22.38 3.18
CA GLU A 320 10.54 -23.27 4.32
C GLU A 320 11.76 -23.50 5.20
N GLN A 321 12.93 -23.71 4.59
CA GLN A 321 14.19 -23.92 5.30
C GLN A 321 14.57 -22.68 6.12
N MET A 322 14.41 -21.50 5.55
CA MET A 322 14.66 -20.24 6.24
C MET A 322 13.68 -20.00 7.41
N ALA A 323 12.41 -20.34 7.21
CA ALA A 323 11.41 -20.28 8.28
C ALA A 323 11.77 -21.23 9.44
N LEU A 324 12.19 -22.44 9.12
CA LEU A 324 12.62 -23.44 10.11
C LEU A 324 13.87 -23.00 10.87
N LEU A 325 14.87 -22.42 10.18
CA LEU A 325 16.08 -21.89 10.82
C LEU A 325 15.74 -20.75 11.80
N ARG A 326 14.79 -19.86 11.44
CA ARG A 326 14.30 -18.80 12.33
C ARG A 326 13.58 -19.37 13.55
N ALA A 327 12.66 -20.31 13.33
CA ALA A 327 11.90 -20.93 14.41
C ALA A 327 12.81 -21.67 15.42
N ARG A 328 13.93 -22.21 14.95
CA ARG A 328 14.95 -22.89 15.78
C ARG A 328 15.99 -21.93 16.39
N GLY A 329 15.85 -20.61 16.19
CA GLY A 329 16.80 -19.61 16.69
C GLY A 329 18.21 -19.72 16.08
N ARG A 330 18.32 -20.33 14.88
CA ARG A 330 19.62 -20.51 14.20
C ARG A 330 20.03 -19.28 13.39
N ILE A 331 19.14 -18.32 13.15
CA ILE A 331 19.45 -17.01 12.58
C ILE A 331 19.60 -16.04 13.75
N LYS A 332 20.83 -15.70 14.08
CA LYS A 332 21.22 -14.82 15.19
C LYS A 332 22.57 -14.20 14.92
N ASP A 333 22.93 -13.17 15.66
CA ASP A 333 24.29 -12.63 15.63
C ASP A 333 25.27 -13.71 16.09
N LEU A 334 26.23 -14.05 15.24
CA LEU A 334 27.25 -15.07 15.51
C LEU A 334 28.57 -14.38 15.84
N VAL A 335 29.16 -14.81 16.92
CA VAL A 335 30.56 -14.48 17.24
C VAL A 335 31.46 -15.48 16.52
N CYS A 336 32.42 -14.97 15.74
CA CYS A 336 33.37 -15.79 15.00
C CYS A 336 34.13 -16.71 15.97
N ASP A 337 34.18 -18.02 15.67
CA ASP A 337 34.97 -18.96 16.49
C ASP A 337 36.44 -18.69 16.29
N PRO A 338 37.21 -18.43 17.36
CA PRO A 338 38.62 -18.05 17.28
C PRO A 338 39.54 -19.19 16.76
N VAL A 339 39.09 -20.43 16.83
CA VAL A 339 39.89 -21.61 16.44
C VAL A 339 39.63 -22.03 15.00
N SER A 340 38.38 -21.93 14.53
CA SER A 340 37.97 -22.37 13.20
C SER A 340 38.45 -21.41 12.13
N GLN A 341 38.86 -21.97 10.97
CA GLN A 341 39.29 -21.18 9.81
C GLN A 341 38.09 -20.48 9.14
N LEU A 342 38.33 -19.29 8.58
CA LEU A 342 37.39 -18.58 7.72
C LEU A 342 37.58 -19.04 6.27
N TYR A 343 36.44 -19.20 5.59
CA TYR A 343 36.36 -19.52 4.16
C TYR A 343 35.47 -18.51 3.46
N THR A 344 35.76 -18.24 2.19
CA THR A 344 34.89 -17.44 1.33
C THR A 344 34.36 -18.28 0.19
N PHE A 345 33.06 -18.15 -0.08
CA PHE A 345 32.40 -18.75 -1.25
C PHE A 345 31.88 -17.64 -2.16
N TRP A 346 32.21 -17.74 -3.43
CA TRP A 346 31.99 -16.69 -4.40
C TRP A 346 31.01 -17.16 -5.48
N ASP A 347 30.03 -16.34 -5.76
CA ASP A 347 29.22 -16.37 -6.98
C ASP A 347 29.55 -15.11 -7.76
N ILE A 348 30.29 -15.29 -8.88
CA ILE A 348 30.85 -14.17 -9.64
C ILE A 348 29.91 -13.84 -10.79
N GLY A 349 29.16 -12.74 -10.67
CA GLY A 349 28.35 -12.18 -11.74
C GLY A 349 29.15 -11.27 -12.66
N GLN A 350 28.93 -11.39 -13.98
CA GLN A 350 29.54 -10.50 -14.98
C GLN A 350 28.61 -9.34 -15.37
N SER A 351 27.31 -9.59 -15.46
CA SER A 351 26.25 -8.63 -15.78
C SER A 351 25.25 -8.44 -14.64
N ASP A 352 25.39 -9.18 -13.58
CA ASP A 352 24.59 -9.19 -12.37
C ASP A 352 25.47 -9.01 -11.12
N TYR A 353 24.95 -9.33 -9.95
CA TYR A 353 25.68 -9.13 -8.70
C TYR A 353 26.69 -10.24 -8.45
N THR A 354 27.91 -9.88 -8.01
CA THR A 354 28.83 -10.82 -7.37
C THR A 354 28.46 -10.94 -5.90
N ALA A 355 28.25 -12.17 -5.44
CA ALA A 355 27.92 -12.48 -4.06
C ALA A 355 29.08 -13.24 -3.40
N ILE A 356 29.44 -12.85 -2.15
CA ILE A 356 30.51 -13.48 -1.38
C ILE A 356 29.98 -13.81 0.01
N TRP A 357 30.06 -15.08 0.40
CA TRP A 357 29.74 -15.52 1.74
C TRP A 357 31.03 -15.74 2.53
N LEU A 358 31.09 -15.17 3.74
CA LEU A 358 32.12 -15.48 4.72
C LEU A 358 31.59 -16.52 5.71
N VAL A 359 32.26 -17.66 5.81
CA VAL A 359 31.75 -18.80 6.57
C VAL A 359 32.82 -19.45 7.45
N GLN A 360 32.38 -20.18 8.48
CA GLN A 360 33.16 -21.08 9.26
C GLN A 360 32.52 -22.47 9.33
N PHE A 361 33.36 -23.51 9.44
CA PHE A 361 32.90 -24.83 9.82
C PHE A 361 33.30 -25.05 11.29
N VAL A 362 32.26 -25.11 12.16
CA VAL A 362 32.45 -25.27 13.62
C VAL A 362 31.83 -26.61 14.03
N GLY A 363 32.68 -27.60 14.29
CA GLY A 363 32.23 -28.99 14.46
C GLY A 363 31.57 -29.52 13.22
N THR A 364 30.30 -29.89 13.32
CA THR A 364 29.46 -30.34 12.18
C THR A 364 28.60 -29.23 11.59
N ASP A 365 28.67 -28.04 12.12
CA ASP A 365 27.81 -26.93 11.70
C ASP A 365 28.53 -26.02 10.72
N PHE A 366 27.74 -25.54 9.73
CA PHE A 366 28.11 -24.49 8.81
C PHE A 366 27.59 -23.16 9.35
N TRP A 367 28.49 -22.22 9.62
CA TRP A 367 28.19 -20.89 10.11
C TRP A 367 28.41 -19.85 9.03
N ALA A 368 27.33 -19.22 8.54
CA ALA A 368 27.45 -18.04 7.69
C ALA A 368 27.65 -16.82 8.59
N ILE A 369 28.86 -16.26 8.56
CA ILE A 369 29.29 -15.18 9.47
C ILE A 369 28.94 -13.82 8.89
N ASP A 370 29.20 -13.63 7.58
CA ASP A 370 28.99 -12.35 6.93
C ASP A 370 28.71 -12.57 5.43
N TYR A 371 28.26 -11.52 4.76
CA TYR A 371 27.85 -11.56 3.37
C TYR A 371 28.12 -10.23 2.67
N GLU A 372 28.65 -10.27 1.46
CA GLU A 372 28.80 -9.12 0.59
C GLU A 372 28.14 -9.39 -0.74
N CYS A 373 27.39 -8.41 -1.25
CA CYS A 373 26.76 -8.49 -2.55
C CYS A 373 26.89 -7.14 -3.27
N ALA A 374 27.57 -7.13 -4.40
CA ALA A 374 27.81 -5.89 -5.13
C ALA A 374 27.86 -6.12 -6.63
N ASN A 375 27.48 -5.11 -7.41
CA ASN A 375 27.61 -5.08 -8.85
C ASN A 375 28.63 -4.01 -9.28
N GLY A 376 29.34 -4.26 -10.39
CA GLY A 376 30.25 -3.28 -10.99
C GLY A 376 31.53 -2.98 -10.18
N ARG A 377 31.87 -3.77 -9.17
CA ARG A 377 33.12 -3.62 -8.42
C ARG A 377 34.31 -4.22 -9.17
N THR A 378 35.46 -3.57 -9.02
CA THR A 378 36.73 -4.09 -9.50
C THR A 378 37.29 -5.19 -8.59
N PRO A 379 38.16 -6.08 -9.05
CA PRO A 379 38.83 -7.07 -8.21
C PRO A 379 39.52 -6.47 -6.98
N ALA A 380 40.12 -5.30 -7.12
CA ALA A 380 40.80 -4.58 -6.02
C ALA A 380 39.85 -4.20 -4.90
N GLN A 381 38.59 -3.85 -5.22
CA GLN A 381 37.57 -3.51 -4.22
C GLN A 381 37.10 -4.76 -3.46
N TYR A 382 37.04 -5.92 -4.11
CA TYR A 382 36.76 -7.17 -3.40
C TYR A 382 37.91 -7.60 -2.49
N VAL A 383 39.18 -7.42 -2.91
CA VAL A 383 40.35 -7.66 -2.05
C VAL A 383 40.32 -6.73 -0.83
N ALA A 384 39.94 -5.46 -1.01
CA ALA A 384 39.79 -4.54 0.12
C ALA A 384 38.73 -5.02 1.12
N LYS A 385 37.61 -5.57 0.64
CA LYS A 385 36.58 -6.17 1.50
C LYS A 385 37.08 -7.41 2.27
N MET A 386 37.86 -8.26 1.62
CA MET A 386 38.51 -9.40 2.32
C MET A 386 39.42 -8.91 3.44
N THR A 387 40.25 -7.90 3.17
CA THR A 387 41.15 -7.31 4.18
C THR A 387 40.36 -6.63 5.32
N GLU A 388 39.19 -6.04 5.01
CA GLU A 388 38.27 -5.53 6.05
C GLU A 388 37.79 -6.66 6.96
N TRP A 389 37.33 -7.78 6.41
CA TRP A 389 36.89 -8.94 7.16
C TRP A 389 38.02 -9.59 8.00
N GLU A 390 39.22 -9.69 7.42
CA GLU A 390 40.41 -10.15 8.21
C GLU A 390 40.65 -9.29 9.44
N ARG A 391 40.54 -7.97 9.32
CA ARG A 391 40.69 -7.06 10.47
C ARG A 391 39.51 -7.16 11.44
N GLN A 392 38.29 -7.22 10.93
CA GLN A 392 37.06 -7.25 11.71
C GLN A 392 36.99 -8.52 12.57
N TYR A 393 37.37 -9.65 12.00
CA TYR A 393 37.30 -10.97 12.66
C TYR A 393 38.62 -11.45 13.20
N GLN A 394 39.65 -10.62 13.15
CA GLN A 394 40.99 -10.87 13.68
C GLN A 394 41.62 -12.20 13.20
N LYS A 395 41.52 -12.49 11.90
CA LYS A 395 42.01 -13.73 11.28
C LYS A 395 42.99 -13.45 10.15
#